data_51cd6b7b20311e7d39aca2ec3c5104d6
#
_entry.id   51cd6b7b20311e7d39aca2ec3c5104d6
#
_cell.length_a   1.000
_cell.length_b   1.000
_cell.length_c   1.000
_cell.angle_alpha   90.00
_cell.angle_beta   90.00
_cell.angle_gamma   90.00
#
_symmetry.space_group_name_H-M   'P 1'
#
loop_
_entity.id
_entity.type
_entity.pdbx_description
1 polymer ?
#
loop_
_entity_poly.entity_id
_entity_poly.type
_entity_poly.pdbx_seq_one_letter_code
_entity_poly.pdbx_strand_id
1 'polypeptide(L)'
;MKILNKFISNLRRKKQIENYESGVHSRKTYLLSRETPFAVTEAFRNLKATISVSIPKQEDGKGISLLTTSTFPEEGKTTVTVNLALMFAMSKAKVVLIDADIRKGRVCKYFNQKSDPGLSDYLSGQAKYEEILHQTERNPNLFVIYSGTPSPRSYELLEIDAMKTLVEKLRGEFDYIIFDTPPVRLVSDALAVLPVTDGSILLTRYMQSYEHEIKISLDTIRFAKGNILGIVVNDFHVDSKRTKKRHSDYYSYYEHRYGDSPNGLSQKKDISE
;
A
#
# COMPACT_ATOMS: atom_id res chain seq x y z
N MET A 1 -12.05 41.91 1.75
CA MET A 1 -12.83 40.81 1.22
C MET A 1 -12.01 39.52 1.03
N LYS A 2 -10.83 39.53 0.36
CA LYS A 2 -10.01 38.31 0.15
C LYS A 2 -9.53 37.63 1.45
N ILE A 3 -9.15 38.41 2.49
CA ILE A 3 -8.68 37.86 3.78
C ILE A 3 -9.82 37.18 4.53
N LEU A 4 -11.03 37.78 4.53
CA LEU A 4 -12.20 37.21 5.18
C LEU A 4 -12.65 35.90 4.51
N ASN A 5 -12.61 35.81 3.18
CA ASN A 5 -12.92 34.58 2.45
C ASN A 5 -11.90 33.46 2.72
N LYS A 6 -10.62 33.80 2.85
CA LYS A 6 -9.57 32.86 3.23
C LYS A 6 -9.74 32.37 4.67
N PHE A 7 -10.15 33.25 5.58
CA PHE A 7 -10.44 32.90 6.97
C PHE A 7 -11.68 31.99 7.09
N ILE A 8 -12.76 32.30 6.37
CA ILE A 8 -13.98 31.48 6.31
C ILE A 8 -13.71 30.12 5.66
N SER A 9 -12.89 30.06 4.60
CA SER A 9 -12.50 28.79 3.98
C SER A 9 -11.68 27.92 4.95
N ASN A 10 -10.77 28.51 5.71
CA ASN A 10 -9.98 27.81 6.72
C ASN A 10 -10.83 27.32 7.91
N LEU A 11 -11.81 28.10 8.36
CA LEU A 11 -12.75 27.69 9.41
C LEU A 11 -13.66 26.55 8.94
N ARG A 12 -14.18 26.61 7.70
CA ARG A 12 -14.97 25.53 7.12
C ARG A 12 -14.14 24.25 6.99
N ARG A 13 -12.88 24.36 6.57
CA ARG A 13 -11.93 23.24 6.47
C ARG A 13 -11.62 22.65 7.85
N LYS A 14 -11.38 23.50 8.87
CA LYS A 14 -11.13 23.05 10.25
C LYS A 14 -12.34 22.31 10.84
N LYS A 15 -13.56 22.82 10.62
CA LYS A 15 -14.81 22.17 11.04
C LYS A 15 -15.10 20.86 10.26
N GLN A 16 -14.69 20.77 9.00
CA GLN A 16 -14.74 19.52 8.23
C GLN A 16 -13.76 18.47 8.77
N ILE A 17 -12.54 18.89 9.13
CA ILE A 17 -11.53 18.00 9.75
C ILE A 17 -12.02 17.50 11.11
N GLU A 18 -12.54 18.38 11.98
CA GLU A 18 -13.08 18.01 13.29
C GLU A 18 -14.28 17.04 13.18
N ASN A 19 -15.20 17.28 12.22
CA ASN A 19 -16.31 16.37 11.93
C ASN A 19 -15.84 15.03 11.33
N TYR A 20 -14.71 15.04 10.60
CA TYR A 20 -14.08 13.84 10.06
C TYR A 20 -13.44 13.01 11.18
N GLU A 21 -12.68 13.65 12.07
CA GLU A 21 -12.03 12.99 13.22
C GLU A 21 -13.04 12.37 14.19
N SER A 22 -14.19 13.01 14.41
CA SER A 22 -15.28 12.48 15.26
C SER A 22 -16.05 11.32 14.63
N GLY A 23 -15.98 11.16 13.30
CA GLY A 23 -16.61 10.06 12.54
C GLY A 23 -15.68 8.86 12.30
N VAL A 24 -14.42 8.91 12.72
CA VAL A 24 -13.47 7.80 12.58
C VAL A 24 -13.83 6.71 13.60
N HIS A 25 -14.74 5.83 13.19
CA HIS A 25 -15.00 4.56 13.86
C HIS A 25 -13.70 3.76 13.96
N SER A 26 -13.54 3.06 15.08
CA SER A 26 -12.41 2.21 15.47
C SER A 26 -11.58 1.74 14.28
N ARG A 27 -10.29 2.08 14.26
CA ARG A 27 -9.31 1.69 13.24
C ARG A 27 -9.19 0.16 13.20
N LYS A 28 -10.19 -0.52 12.65
CA LYS A 28 -10.05 -1.94 12.31
C LYS A 28 -9.09 -2.02 11.13
N THR A 29 -8.03 -2.76 11.29
CA THR A 29 -7.06 -3.07 10.25
C THR A 29 -7.73 -4.00 9.25
N TYR A 30 -8.30 -3.45 8.18
CA TYR A 30 -9.01 -4.24 7.18
C TYR A 30 -7.99 -4.89 6.24
N LEU A 31 -7.89 -6.21 6.33
CA LEU A 31 -7.28 -7.02 5.28
C LEU A 31 -8.34 -7.43 4.27
N LEU A 32 -7.96 -7.43 3.01
CA LEU A 32 -8.81 -7.93 1.93
C LEU A 32 -9.22 -9.38 2.23
N SER A 33 -10.51 -9.64 2.15
CA SER A 33 -11.13 -10.93 2.40
C SER A 33 -12.35 -11.08 1.49
N ARG A 34 -13.01 -12.22 1.54
CA ARG A 34 -14.29 -12.43 0.82
C ARG A 34 -15.42 -11.53 1.32
N GLU A 35 -15.30 -10.99 2.53
CA GLU A 35 -16.28 -10.09 3.14
C GLU A 35 -15.98 -8.60 2.87
N THR A 36 -14.87 -8.30 2.20
CA THR A 36 -14.51 -6.91 1.87
C THR A 36 -15.52 -6.34 0.89
N PRO A 37 -16.05 -5.11 1.15
CA PRO A 37 -16.99 -4.47 0.23
C PRO A 37 -16.45 -4.40 -1.19
N PHE A 38 -17.33 -4.65 -2.17
CA PHE A 38 -16.99 -4.67 -3.60
C PHE A 38 -16.20 -3.42 -4.03
N ALA A 39 -16.65 -2.23 -3.62
CA ALA A 39 -15.98 -0.98 -3.96
C ALA A 39 -14.50 -0.91 -3.50
N VAL A 40 -14.20 -1.46 -2.33
CA VAL A 40 -12.83 -1.51 -1.80
C VAL A 40 -12.00 -2.52 -2.59
N THR A 41 -12.56 -3.70 -2.85
CA THR A 41 -11.90 -4.75 -3.65
C THR A 41 -11.59 -4.24 -5.05
N GLU A 42 -12.53 -3.55 -5.71
CA GLU A 42 -12.33 -2.96 -7.04
C GLU A 42 -11.28 -1.84 -7.04
N ALA A 43 -11.22 -1.03 -5.99
CA ALA A 43 -10.18 -0.01 -5.87
C ALA A 43 -8.78 -0.64 -5.86
N PHE A 44 -8.58 -1.73 -5.11
CA PHE A 44 -7.30 -2.46 -5.11
C PHE A 44 -7.05 -3.21 -6.42
N ARG A 45 -8.10 -3.74 -7.06
CA ARG A 45 -7.97 -4.39 -8.38
C ARG A 45 -7.54 -3.38 -9.45
N ASN A 46 -8.11 -2.20 -9.45
CA ASN A 46 -7.74 -1.10 -10.35
C ASN A 46 -6.31 -0.61 -10.07
N LEU A 47 -5.93 -0.45 -8.80
CA LEU A 47 -4.57 -0.07 -8.41
C LEU A 47 -3.56 -1.10 -8.92
N LYS A 48 -3.81 -2.40 -8.67
CA LYS A 48 -2.96 -3.49 -9.19
C LYS A 48 -2.86 -3.44 -10.72
N ALA A 49 -3.98 -3.30 -11.43
CA ALA A 49 -4.00 -3.25 -12.89
C ALA A 49 -3.15 -2.09 -13.42
N THR A 50 -3.31 -0.90 -12.82
CA THR A 50 -2.52 0.31 -13.18
C THR A 50 -1.04 0.06 -12.98
N ILE A 51 -0.61 -0.50 -11.84
CA ILE A 51 0.79 -0.81 -11.57
C ILE A 51 1.33 -1.82 -12.60
N SER A 52 0.56 -2.88 -12.90
CA SER A 52 0.99 -3.93 -13.82
C SER A 52 1.22 -3.44 -15.26
N VAL A 53 0.54 -2.36 -15.67
CA VAL A 53 0.76 -1.77 -17.00
C VAL A 53 1.80 -0.63 -16.98
N SER A 54 2.10 -0.07 -15.80
CA SER A 54 3.06 1.03 -15.64
C SER A 54 4.51 0.56 -15.64
N ILE A 55 4.77 -0.70 -15.29
CA ILE A 55 6.10 -1.29 -15.30
C ILE A 55 6.09 -2.44 -16.30
N PRO A 56 6.85 -2.35 -17.39
CA PRO A 56 7.02 -3.46 -18.32
C PRO A 56 7.60 -4.67 -17.59
N LYS A 57 7.10 -5.86 -17.91
CA LYS A 57 7.76 -7.09 -17.46
C LYS A 57 9.18 -7.12 -17.99
N GLN A 58 10.13 -7.48 -17.14
CA GLN A 58 11.51 -7.61 -17.55
C GLN A 58 11.66 -8.81 -18.52
N GLU A 59 12.43 -8.62 -19.58
CA GLU A 59 12.63 -9.65 -20.61
C GLU A 59 13.29 -10.93 -20.06
N ASP A 60 14.09 -10.80 -18.98
CA ASP A 60 14.75 -11.91 -18.28
C ASP A 60 13.85 -12.66 -17.30
N GLY A 61 12.56 -12.30 -17.23
CA GLY A 61 11.57 -12.93 -16.35
C GLY A 61 11.74 -12.63 -14.87
N LYS A 62 12.61 -11.68 -14.50
CA LYS A 62 12.83 -11.28 -13.10
C LYS A 62 11.61 -10.56 -12.51
N GLY A 63 11.43 -10.75 -11.21
CA GLY A 63 10.36 -10.11 -10.45
C GLY A 63 10.50 -8.59 -10.38
N ILE A 64 9.35 -7.92 -10.30
CA ILE A 64 9.23 -6.46 -10.21
C ILE A 64 9.27 -6.03 -8.74
N SER A 65 10.10 -5.04 -8.44
CA SER A 65 10.21 -4.46 -7.09
C SER A 65 9.50 -3.10 -7.01
N LEU A 66 8.64 -2.95 -6.01
CA LEU A 66 7.82 -1.76 -5.77
C LEU A 66 8.08 -1.20 -4.38
N LEU A 67 8.23 0.11 -4.28
CA LEU A 67 8.32 0.80 -3.02
C LEU A 67 7.02 1.57 -2.74
N THR A 68 6.51 1.45 -1.53
CA THR A 68 5.42 2.29 -1.03
C THR A 68 5.92 3.16 0.12
N THR A 69 5.69 4.46 0.00
CA THR A 69 5.98 5.43 1.06
C THR A 69 4.81 6.40 1.19
N SER A 70 4.86 7.28 2.17
CA SER A 70 3.84 8.31 2.37
C SER A 70 4.48 9.66 2.67
N THR A 71 3.67 10.74 2.60
CA THR A 71 4.12 12.07 2.98
C THR A 71 4.32 12.14 4.49
N PHE A 72 3.33 11.69 5.27
CA PHE A 72 3.32 11.73 6.73
C PHE A 72 2.93 10.38 7.35
N PRO A 73 3.13 10.21 8.67
CA PRO A 73 2.60 9.06 9.41
C PRO A 73 1.08 9.00 9.34
N GLU A 74 0.55 7.80 9.56
CA GLU A 74 -0.89 7.53 9.70
C GLU A 74 -1.73 7.80 8.43
N GLU A 75 -1.11 7.95 7.28
CA GLU A 75 -1.80 8.03 5.98
C GLU A 75 -2.33 6.68 5.48
N GLY A 76 -2.10 5.60 6.24
CA GLY A 76 -2.58 4.25 5.92
C GLY A 76 -1.65 3.46 5.01
N LYS A 77 -0.39 3.88 4.87
CA LYS A 77 0.63 3.26 4.02
C LYS A 77 0.69 1.74 4.19
N THR A 78 1.02 1.26 5.39
CA THR A 78 1.13 -0.19 5.67
C THR A 78 -0.16 -0.95 5.35
N THR A 79 -1.34 -0.37 5.65
CA THR A 79 -2.64 -0.98 5.30
C THR A 79 -2.79 -1.15 3.80
N VAL A 80 -2.48 -0.10 3.03
CA VAL A 80 -2.58 -0.14 1.56
C VAL A 80 -1.53 -1.09 0.98
N THR A 81 -0.30 -1.08 1.49
CA THR A 81 0.79 -1.95 1.02
C THR A 81 0.48 -3.43 1.24
N VAL A 82 0.01 -3.80 2.44
CA VAL A 82 -0.37 -5.19 2.76
C VAL A 82 -1.52 -5.66 1.87
N ASN A 83 -2.55 -4.82 1.68
CA ASN A 83 -3.69 -5.16 0.83
C ASN A 83 -3.32 -5.22 -0.65
N LEU A 84 -2.39 -4.39 -1.11
CA LEU A 84 -1.86 -4.46 -2.47
C LEU A 84 -1.11 -5.78 -2.69
N ALA A 85 -0.26 -6.19 -1.74
CA ALA A 85 0.45 -7.48 -1.78
C ALA A 85 -0.54 -8.66 -1.79
N LEU A 86 -1.58 -8.62 -0.95
CA LEU A 86 -2.67 -9.60 -0.98
C LEU A 86 -3.38 -9.64 -2.34
N MET A 87 -3.68 -8.48 -2.94
CA MET A 87 -4.37 -8.40 -4.23
C MET A 87 -3.54 -9.03 -5.37
N PHE A 88 -2.22 -8.83 -5.38
CA PHE A 88 -1.33 -9.51 -6.32
C PHE A 88 -1.31 -11.02 -6.08
N ALA A 89 -1.18 -11.46 -4.82
CA ALA A 89 -1.15 -12.87 -4.44
C ALA A 89 -2.48 -13.60 -4.76
N MET A 90 -3.63 -12.94 -4.54
CA MET A 90 -4.96 -13.45 -4.92
C MET A 90 -5.10 -13.63 -6.44
N SER A 91 -4.32 -12.89 -7.23
CA SER A 91 -4.23 -13.04 -8.68
C SER A 91 -3.20 -14.09 -9.14
N LYS A 92 -2.77 -14.98 -8.24
CA LYS A 92 -1.80 -16.06 -8.44
C LYS A 92 -0.35 -15.62 -8.70
N ALA A 93 -0.01 -14.35 -8.51
CA ALA A 93 1.37 -13.91 -8.52
C ALA A 93 2.06 -14.34 -7.22
N LYS A 94 3.31 -14.79 -7.30
CA LYS A 94 4.14 -15.08 -6.12
C LYS A 94 4.73 -13.77 -5.61
N VAL A 95 4.36 -13.37 -4.40
CA VAL A 95 4.63 -12.04 -3.84
C VAL A 95 5.41 -12.14 -2.54
N VAL A 96 6.43 -11.29 -2.37
CA VAL A 96 7.04 -11.05 -1.07
C VAL A 96 6.79 -9.60 -0.65
N LEU A 97 6.24 -9.42 0.54
CA LEU A 97 6.07 -8.14 1.22
C LEU A 97 7.21 -7.96 2.21
N ILE A 98 7.92 -6.84 2.13
CA ILE A 98 9.05 -6.52 3.00
C ILE A 98 8.72 -5.30 3.84
N ASP A 99 8.73 -5.47 5.17
CA ASP A 99 8.61 -4.36 6.12
C ASP A 99 9.97 -3.67 6.27
N ALA A 100 10.20 -2.64 5.50
CA ALA A 100 11.42 -1.83 5.53
C ALA A 100 11.32 -0.61 6.48
N ASP A 101 10.25 -0.50 7.27
CA ASP A 101 10.18 0.42 8.42
C ASP A 101 10.86 -0.23 9.65
N ILE A 102 12.18 -0.37 9.62
CA ILE A 102 12.97 -1.01 10.69
C ILE A 102 12.81 -0.26 12.03
N ARG A 103 12.42 1.01 12.00
CA ARG A 103 12.22 1.83 13.21
C ARG A 103 10.92 1.49 13.94
N LYS A 104 9.84 1.28 13.18
CA LYS A 104 8.49 1.13 13.70
C LYS A 104 7.67 0.13 12.87
N GLY A 105 8.28 -0.96 12.42
CA GLY A 105 7.64 -1.99 11.63
C GLY A 105 6.29 -2.41 12.21
N ARG A 106 5.29 -2.48 11.34
CA ARG A 106 3.90 -2.81 11.73
C ARG A 106 3.30 -3.95 10.93
N VAL A 107 3.96 -4.42 9.89
CA VAL A 107 3.45 -5.49 9.03
C VAL A 107 3.17 -6.76 9.84
N CYS A 108 4.01 -7.08 10.83
CA CYS A 108 3.83 -8.24 11.72
C CYS A 108 2.45 -8.26 12.43
N LYS A 109 1.88 -7.10 12.76
CA LYS A 109 0.57 -6.98 13.41
C LYS A 109 -0.59 -7.41 12.51
N TYR A 110 -0.46 -7.28 11.19
CA TYR A 110 -1.48 -7.70 10.22
C TYR A 110 -1.58 -9.21 10.09
N PHE A 111 -0.51 -9.91 10.41
CA PHE A 111 -0.41 -11.36 10.33
C PHE A 111 -0.35 -12.03 11.71
N ASN A 112 -0.49 -11.24 12.79
CA ASN A 112 -0.40 -11.71 14.17
C ASN A 112 0.89 -12.49 14.44
N GLN A 113 2.03 -11.95 13.96
CA GLN A 113 3.36 -12.54 14.06
C GLN A 113 4.30 -11.63 14.84
N LYS A 114 5.48 -12.16 15.22
CA LYS A 114 6.60 -11.36 15.73
C LYS A 114 7.34 -10.70 14.58
N SER A 115 8.06 -9.61 14.86
CA SER A 115 8.88 -8.91 13.87
C SER A 115 10.26 -9.55 13.66
N ASP A 116 10.77 -10.24 14.65
CA ASP A 116 12.12 -10.79 14.72
C ASP A 116 12.10 -12.34 14.72
N PRO A 117 13.05 -13.01 14.03
CA PRO A 117 14.04 -12.39 13.14
C PRO A 117 13.42 -11.84 11.85
N GLY A 118 14.01 -10.80 11.28
CA GLY A 118 13.52 -10.15 10.08
C GLY A 118 14.61 -9.43 9.29
N LEU A 119 14.22 -8.40 8.53
CA LEU A 119 15.09 -7.69 7.59
C LEU A 119 16.36 -7.15 8.25
N SER A 120 16.25 -6.44 9.38
CA SER A 120 17.38 -5.85 10.08
C SER A 120 18.37 -6.90 10.56
N ASP A 121 17.88 -8.06 11.04
CA ASP A 121 18.70 -9.15 11.55
C ASP A 121 19.47 -9.82 10.40
N TYR A 122 18.85 -9.98 9.23
CA TYR A 122 19.52 -10.46 8.02
C TYR A 122 20.58 -9.48 7.53
N LEU A 123 20.23 -8.20 7.42
CA LEU A 123 21.16 -7.16 6.94
C LEU A 123 22.35 -6.96 7.87
N SER A 124 22.20 -7.22 9.16
CA SER A 124 23.30 -7.19 10.14
C SER A 124 24.07 -8.51 10.24
N GLY A 125 23.70 -9.54 9.46
CA GLY A 125 24.34 -10.86 9.49
C GLY A 125 23.97 -11.73 10.69
N GLN A 126 22.91 -11.37 11.44
CA GLN A 126 22.46 -12.09 12.63
C GLN A 126 21.43 -13.20 12.30
N ALA A 127 20.80 -13.16 11.12
CA ALA A 127 19.87 -14.16 10.66
C ALA A 127 20.13 -14.56 9.20
N LYS A 128 19.76 -15.80 8.87
CA LYS A 128 19.84 -16.32 7.50
C LYS A 128 18.57 -16.01 6.72
N TYR A 129 18.63 -16.11 5.39
CA TYR A 129 17.51 -15.87 4.50
C TYR A 129 16.28 -16.73 4.83
N GLU A 130 16.52 -18.02 5.12
CA GLU A 130 15.46 -19.00 5.41
C GLU A 130 14.75 -18.70 6.75
N GLU A 131 15.40 -17.97 7.65
CA GLU A 131 14.84 -17.61 8.97
C GLU A 131 13.96 -16.36 8.91
N ILE A 132 14.12 -15.53 7.87
CA ILE A 132 13.38 -14.26 7.75
C ILE A 132 12.24 -14.32 6.74
N LEU A 133 12.18 -15.34 5.86
CA LEU A 133 11.17 -15.47 4.83
C LEU A 133 10.01 -16.34 5.32
N HIS A 134 8.84 -15.74 5.53
CA HIS A 134 7.68 -16.42 6.09
C HIS A 134 6.54 -16.49 5.06
N GLN A 135 6.04 -17.71 4.77
CA GLN A 135 4.80 -17.87 4.01
C GLN A 135 3.60 -17.55 4.91
N THR A 136 2.61 -16.81 4.40
CA THR A 136 1.45 -16.43 5.20
C THR A 136 0.33 -17.47 5.11
N GLU A 137 -0.43 -17.63 6.20
CA GLU A 137 -1.65 -18.45 6.20
C GLU A 137 -2.78 -17.81 5.37
N ARG A 138 -2.70 -16.51 5.09
CA ARG A 138 -3.73 -15.75 4.35
C ARG A 138 -3.80 -16.12 2.88
N ASN A 139 -2.65 -16.36 2.27
CA ASN A 139 -2.57 -16.77 0.87
C ASN A 139 -1.24 -17.50 0.63
N PRO A 140 -1.25 -18.69 0.01
CA PRO A 140 -0.02 -19.48 -0.22
C PRO A 140 0.98 -18.80 -1.18
N ASN A 141 0.54 -17.80 -1.95
CA ASN A 141 1.42 -17.03 -2.84
C ASN A 141 1.96 -15.75 -2.19
N LEU A 142 1.60 -15.46 -0.91
CA LEU A 142 2.10 -14.31 -0.19
C LEU A 142 3.12 -14.72 0.86
N PHE A 143 4.31 -14.17 0.74
CA PHE A 143 5.40 -14.28 1.69
C PHE A 143 5.67 -12.92 2.34
N VAL A 144 6.24 -12.92 3.53
CA VAL A 144 6.57 -11.69 4.27
C VAL A 144 7.97 -11.81 4.86
N ILE A 145 8.73 -10.73 4.73
CA ILE A 145 9.93 -10.46 5.51
C ILE A 145 9.56 -9.31 6.45
N TYR A 146 9.52 -9.60 7.76
CA TYR A 146 9.21 -8.60 8.78
C TYR A 146 10.40 -7.68 9.02
N SER A 147 10.20 -6.58 9.75
CA SER A 147 11.23 -5.55 9.95
C SER A 147 12.46 -6.03 10.74
N GLY A 148 12.29 -7.03 11.57
CA GLY A 148 13.35 -7.53 12.46
C GLY A 148 13.49 -6.71 13.73
N THR A 149 14.64 -6.84 14.38
CA THR A 149 15.00 -6.09 15.57
C THR A 149 15.10 -4.58 15.26
N PRO A 150 14.38 -3.72 15.99
CA PRO A 150 14.42 -2.27 15.74
C PRO A 150 15.82 -1.68 15.84
N SER A 151 16.20 -0.85 14.86
CA SER A 151 17.52 -0.22 14.82
C SER A 151 17.40 1.29 14.57
N PRO A 152 18.12 2.13 15.34
CA PRO A 152 18.21 3.56 15.06
C PRO A 152 19.03 3.87 13.80
N ARG A 153 19.89 2.93 13.35
CA ARG A 153 20.70 3.03 12.12
C ARG A 153 20.04 2.33 10.94
N SER A 154 18.74 2.52 10.79
CA SER A 154 17.96 1.86 9.74
C SER A 154 18.40 2.26 8.34
N TYR A 155 18.73 3.54 8.11
CA TYR A 155 19.19 4.03 6.81
C TYR A 155 20.45 3.29 6.36
N GLU A 156 21.46 3.23 7.24
CA GLU A 156 22.75 2.59 6.97
C GLU A 156 22.59 1.09 6.70
N LEU A 157 21.68 0.41 7.43
CA LEU A 157 21.38 -1.00 7.19
C LEU A 157 20.69 -1.22 5.83
N LEU A 158 19.80 -0.33 5.42
CA LEU A 158 19.07 -0.45 4.15
C LEU A 158 19.95 -0.12 2.92
N GLU A 159 21.03 0.65 3.10
CA GLU A 159 21.93 1.08 2.02
C GLU A 159 23.02 0.07 1.67
N ILE A 160 23.27 -0.92 2.52
CA ILE A 160 24.39 -1.88 2.34
C ILE A 160 24.17 -2.83 1.14
N ASP A 161 25.26 -3.41 0.64
CA ASP A 161 25.22 -4.35 -0.49
C ASP A 161 24.43 -5.63 -0.20
N ALA A 162 24.30 -6.04 1.07
CA ALA A 162 23.45 -7.16 1.47
C ALA A 162 21.98 -6.94 1.06
N MET A 163 21.48 -5.70 1.06
CA MET A 163 20.14 -5.36 0.59
C MET A 163 20.00 -5.61 -0.91
N LYS A 164 20.98 -5.21 -1.72
CA LYS A 164 21.00 -5.48 -3.16
C LYS A 164 21.03 -6.98 -3.43
N THR A 165 21.87 -7.72 -2.72
CA THR A 165 21.99 -9.18 -2.83
C THR A 165 20.66 -9.86 -2.49
N LEU A 166 19.99 -9.43 -1.42
CA LEU A 166 18.67 -9.92 -1.04
C LEU A 166 17.64 -9.69 -2.15
N VAL A 167 17.58 -8.47 -2.68
CA VAL A 167 16.60 -8.12 -3.72
C VAL A 167 16.85 -8.90 -5.01
N GLU A 168 18.10 -9.07 -5.45
CA GLU A 168 18.42 -9.88 -6.63
C GLU A 168 18.03 -11.36 -6.43
N LYS A 169 18.26 -11.93 -5.24
CA LYS A 169 17.77 -13.28 -4.93
C LYS A 169 16.24 -13.36 -5.00
N LEU A 170 15.54 -12.39 -4.39
CA LEU A 170 14.09 -12.34 -4.39
C LEU A 170 13.50 -12.14 -5.80
N ARG A 171 14.16 -11.38 -6.68
CA ARG A 171 13.75 -11.22 -8.09
C ARG A 171 13.75 -12.53 -8.86
N GLY A 172 14.62 -13.47 -8.49
CA GLY A 172 14.65 -14.83 -9.08
C GLY A 172 13.57 -15.76 -8.54
N GLU A 173 12.96 -15.44 -7.41
CA GLU A 173 12.02 -16.33 -6.71
C GLU A 173 10.57 -15.84 -6.70
N PHE A 174 10.32 -14.54 -6.91
CA PHE A 174 9.03 -13.87 -6.77
C PHE A 174 8.69 -13.04 -8.01
N ASP A 175 7.40 -12.96 -8.35
CA ASP A 175 6.90 -12.08 -9.41
C ASP A 175 6.89 -10.60 -8.96
N TYR A 176 6.61 -10.36 -7.67
CA TYR A 176 6.57 -9.03 -7.08
C TYR A 176 7.24 -8.99 -5.71
N ILE A 177 8.06 -7.96 -5.51
CA ILE A 177 8.72 -7.61 -4.25
C ILE A 177 8.17 -6.25 -3.84
N ILE A 178 7.45 -6.17 -2.72
CA ILE A 178 6.75 -4.93 -2.31
C ILE A 178 7.31 -4.46 -0.98
N PHE A 179 7.89 -3.26 -0.97
CA PHE A 179 8.45 -2.64 0.22
C PHE A 179 7.45 -1.70 0.89
N ASP A 180 7.23 -1.89 2.19
CA ASP A 180 6.59 -0.91 3.07
C ASP A 180 7.66 -0.11 3.77
N THR A 181 7.82 1.19 3.44
CA THR A 181 8.87 2.06 3.99
C THR A 181 8.28 3.17 4.86
N PRO A 182 9.03 3.78 5.79
CA PRO A 182 8.53 4.91 6.56
C PRO A 182 8.23 6.14 5.67
N PRO A 183 7.52 7.16 6.20
CA PRO A 183 7.20 8.36 5.45
C PRO A 183 8.45 9.12 4.99
N VAL A 184 8.54 9.43 3.70
CA VAL A 184 9.72 10.05 3.05
C VAL A 184 10.02 11.47 3.56
N ARG A 185 9.03 12.16 4.14
CA ARG A 185 9.21 13.49 4.75
C ARG A 185 9.84 13.47 6.12
N LEU A 186 9.82 12.34 6.81
CA LEU A 186 10.32 12.23 8.18
C LEU A 186 11.71 11.65 8.27
N VAL A 187 11.99 10.64 7.45
CA VAL A 187 13.24 9.89 7.50
C VAL A 187 13.67 9.50 6.08
N SER A 188 14.97 9.30 5.91
CA SER A 188 15.58 8.97 4.61
C SER A 188 15.55 7.48 4.26
N ASP A 189 15.03 6.63 5.14
CA ASP A 189 15.03 5.17 4.98
C ASP A 189 14.40 4.72 3.63
N ALA A 190 13.31 5.36 3.20
CA ALA A 190 12.72 5.11 1.88
C ALA A 190 13.70 5.38 0.73
N LEU A 191 14.58 6.39 0.87
CA LEU A 191 15.55 6.76 -0.15
C LEU A 191 16.67 5.71 -0.29
N ALA A 192 17.02 5.02 0.80
CA ALA A 192 18.00 3.93 0.77
C ALA A 192 17.49 2.71 -0.03
N VAL A 193 16.16 2.51 -0.07
CA VAL A 193 15.53 1.38 -0.78
C VAL A 193 15.26 1.71 -2.26
N LEU A 194 15.11 2.99 -2.65
CA LEU A 194 14.81 3.40 -4.04
C LEU A 194 15.75 2.78 -5.09
N PRO A 195 17.09 2.70 -4.90
CA PRO A 195 18.00 2.17 -5.91
C PRO A 195 17.77 0.71 -6.29
N VAL A 196 17.08 -0.06 -5.45
CA VAL A 196 16.77 -1.48 -5.69
C VAL A 196 15.32 -1.70 -6.14
N THR A 197 14.59 -0.63 -6.46
CA THR A 197 13.17 -0.69 -6.84
C THR A 197 12.92 -0.21 -8.27
N ASP A 198 11.98 -0.86 -8.97
CA ASP A 198 11.59 -0.52 -10.35
C ASP A 198 10.56 0.60 -10.38
N GLY A 199 9.83 0.78 -9.29
CA GLY A 199 8.84 1.84 -9.18
C GLY A 199 8.45 2.17 -7.74
N SER A 200 8.00 3.39 -7.53
CA SER A 200 7.58 3.90 -6.22
C SER A 200 6.16 4.48 -6.28
N ILE A 201 5.42 4.30 -5.19
CA ILE A 201 4.07 4.80 -5.01
C ILE A 201 4.07 5.70 -3.79
N LEU A 202 3.62 6.95 -3.97
CA LEU A 202 3.41 7.86 -2.85
C LEU A 202 1.98 7.75 -2.36
N LEU A 203 1.79 7.38 -1.10
CA LEU A 203 0.49 7.44 -0.45
C LEU A 203 0.28 8.79 0.23
N THR A 204 -0.95 9.25 0.14
CA THR A 204 -1.43 10.39 0.90
C THR A 204 -2.84 10.10 1.40
N ARG A 205 -3.24 10.70 2.50
CA ARG A 205 -4.58 10.57 3.04
C ARG A 205 -5.43 11.77 2.68
N TYR A 206 -6.66 11.54 2.22
CA TYR A 206 -7.62 12.59 1.89
C TYR A 206 -7.79 13.57 3.06
N MET A 207 -7.76 14.87 2.77
CA MET A 207 -7.89 15.99 3.72
C MET A 207 -6.80 16.08 4.81
N GLN A 208 -5.75 15.25 4.78
CA GLN A 208 -4.66 15.27 5.76
C GLN A 208 -3.41 15.98 5.22
N SER A 209 -2.97 15.68 4.01
CA SER A 209 -1.77 16.28 3.42
C SER A 209 -2.09 17.47 2.54
N TYR A 210 -1.27 18.51 2.61
CA TYR A 210 -1.36 19.68 1.72
C TYR A 210 -0.64 19.41 0.40
N GLU A 211 -1.12 20.04 -0.68
CA GLU A 211 -0.55 19.90 -2.01
C GLU A 211 0.98 20.17 -2.05
N HIS A 212 1.43 21.23 -1.37
CA HIS A 212 2.86 21.55 -1.33
C HIS A 212 3.71 20.49 -0.62
N GLU A 213 3.17 19.81 0.41
CA GLU A 213 3.87 18.73 1.11
C GLU A 213 4.01 17.49 0.23
N ILE A 214 2.93 17.16 -0.50
CA ILE A 214 2.94 16.09 -1.51
C ILE A 214 3.97 16.40 -2.57
N LYS A 215 4.01 17.65 -3.08
CA LYS A 215 4.99 18.08 -4.07
C LYS A 215 6.42 17.92 -3.56
N ILE A 216 6.72 18.34 -2.34
CA ILE A 216 8.05 18.17 -1.74
C ILE A 216 8.42 16.68 -1.65
N SER A 217 7.46 15.81 -1.25
CA SER A 217 7.69 14.36 -1.20
C SER A 217 8.04 13.78 -2.57
N LEU A 218 7.30 14.19 -3.62
CA LEU A 218 7.58 13.78 -4.99
C LEU A 218 8.95 14.29 -5.48
N ASP A 219 9.29 15.56 -5.20
CA ASP A 219 10.56 16.14 -5.58
C ASP A 219 11.73 15.44 -4.86
N THR A 220 11.55 15.05 -3.60
CA THR A 220 12.53 14.27 -2.83
C THR A 220 12.79 12.90 -3.48
N ILE A 221 11.73 12.18 -3.87
CA ILE A 221 11.84 10.88 -4.55
C ILE A 221 12.52 11.05 -5.91
N ARG A 222 12.14 12.08 -6.70
CA ARG A 222 12.76 12.38 -8.01
C ARG A 222 14.23 12.73 -7.89
N PHE A 223 14.60 13.54 -6.88
CA PHE A 223 15.98 13.89 -6.61
C PHE A 223 16.84 12.66 -6.33
N ALA A 224 16.28 11.68 -5.61
CA ALA A 224 16.90 10.38 -5.39
C ALA A 224 16.80 9.42 -6.60
N LYS A 225 16.39 9.93 -7.79
CA LYS A 225 16.21 9.16 -9.04
C LYS A 225 15.19 8.02 -8.95
N GLY A 226 14.25 8.09 -8.00
CA GLY A 226 13.18 7.12 -7.87
C GLY A 226 12.16 7.26 -9.01
N ASN A 227 11.76 6.14 -9.60
CA ASN A 227 10.70 6.08 -10.61
C ASN A 227 9.33 6.15 -9.92
N ILE A 228 8.62 7.29 -10.05
CA ILE A 228 7.30 7.50 -9.43
C ILE A 228 6.22 7.01 -10.39
N LEU A 229 5.50 5.94 -10.01
CA LEU A 229 4.38 5.40 -10.77
C LEU A 229 3.11 6.24 -10.60
N GLY A 230 2.92 6.83 -9.42
CA GLY A 230 1.76 7.64 -9.12
C GLY A 230 1.56 7.94 -7.65
N ILE A 231 0.41 8.58 -7.38
CA ILE A 231 -0.06 8.92 -6.02
C ILE A 231 -1.33 8.13 -5.74
N VAL A 232 -1.39 7.50 -4.59
CA VAL A 232 -2.59 6.85 -4.07
C VAL A 232 -3.20 7.71 -2.97
N VAL A 233 -4.43 8.18 -3.19
CA VAL A 233 -5.19 8.92 -2.17
C VAL A 233 -6.01 7.92 -1.37
N ASN A 234 -5.60 7.69 -0.13
CA ASN A 234 -6.27 6.80 0.80
C ASN A 234 -7.41 7.53 1.53
N ASP A 235 -8.40 6.77 1.99
CA ASP A 235 -9.52 7.27 2.81
C ASP A 235 -10.29 8.41 2.13
N PHE A 236 -10.49 8.28 0.81
CA PHE A 236 -11.18 9.28 0.01
C PHE A 236 -12.69 9.22 0.25
N HIS A 237 -13.25 10.33 0.71
CA HIS A 237 -14.68 10.48 0.91
C HIS A 237 -15.29 11.50 -0.04
N VAL A 238 -16.43 11.14 -0.59
CA VAL A 238 -17.19 12.03 -1.47
C VAL A 238 -18.14 12.89 -0.62
N ASP A 239 -17.83 14.17 -0.44
CA ASP A 239 -18.49 15.07 0.51
C ASP A 239 -19.87 15.58 0.08
N SER A 240 -20.27 15.48 -1.19
CA SER A 240 -21.56 15.98 -1.63
C SER A 240 -22.64 14.88 -1.64
N LYS A 241 -23.82 15.18 -1.09
CA LYS A 241 -24.99 14.26 -1.11
C LYS A 241 -25.32 13.78 -2.54
N ARG A 242 -25.12 14.65 -3.54
CA ARG A 242 -25.40 14.37 -4.95
C ARG A 242 -24.36 13.44 -5.57
N THR A 243 -23.10 13.59 -5.20
CA THR A 243 -21.97 12.75 -5.65
C THR A 243 -21.96 11.42 -4.88
N LYS A 244 -22.31 11.41 -3.58
CA LYS A 244 -22.52 10.18 -2.79
C LYS A 244 -23.58 9.29 -3.41
N LYS A 245 -24.74 9.85 -3.83
CA LYS A 245 -25.80 9.10 -4.48
C LYS A 245 -25.32 8.51 -5.81
N ARG A 246 -24.68 9.31 -6.66
CA ARG A 246 -24.13 8.82 -7.94
C ARG A 246 -23.10 7.72 -7.79
N HIS A 247 -22.16 7.87 -6.83
CA HIS A 247 -21.16 6.83 -6.54
C HIS A 247 -21.80 5.58 -5.94
N SER A 248 -22.74 5.73 -4.99
CA SER A 248 -23.48 4.61 -4.42
C SER A 248 -24.27 3.87 -5.49
N ASP A 249 -25.00 4.59 -6.36
CA ASP A 249 -25.80 4.01 -7.43
C ASP A 249 -24.89 3.31 -8.48
N TYR A 250 -23.73 3.89 -8.81
CA TYR A 250 -22.76 3.30 -9.72
C TYR A 250 -22.17 2.00 -9.15
N TYR A 251 -21.69 2.01 -7.91
CA TYR A 251 -21.12 0.81 -7.30
C TYR A 251 -22.18 -0.26 -7.03
N SER A 252 -23.38 0.11 -6.60
CA SER A 252 -24.46 -0.84 -6.38
C SER A 252 -24.92 -1.48 -7.70
N TYR A 253 -24.99 -0.72 -8.81
CA TYR A 253 -25.26 -1.24 -10.13
C TYR A 253 -24.21 -2.27 -10.59
N TYR A 254 -22.93 -1.99 -10.36
CA TYR A 254 -21.84 -2.91 -10.71
C TYR A 254 -21.79 -4.12 -9.78
N GLU A 255 -22.02 -3.94 -8.49
CA GLU A 255 -22.09 -5.04 -7.53
C GLU A 255 -23.21 -6.04 -7.88
N HIS A 256 -24.39 -5.55 -8.30
CA HIS A 256 -25.48 -6.41 -8.75
C HIS A 256 -25.22 -7.10 -10.10
N ARG A 257 -24.40 -6.52 -10.96
CA ARG A 257 -24.18 -7.02 -12.32
C ARG A 257 -22.87 -7.82 -12.47
N TYR A 258 -21.87 -7.53 -11.67
CA TYR A 258 -20.53 -8.08 -11.77
C TYR A 258 -19.98 -8.60 -10.44
N GLY A 259 -20.67 -8.40 -9.32
CA GLY A 259 -20.30 -8.99 -8.04
C GLY A 259 -20.54 -10.49 -8.09
N ASP A 260 -19.51 -11.29 -7.80
CA ASP A 260 -19.65 -12.73 -7.64
C ASP A 260 -20.62 -13.00 -6.48
N SER A 261 -21.85 -13.39 -6.81
CA SER A 261 -22.78 -13.92 -5.81
C SER A 261 -22.22 -15.20 -5.24
N PRO A 262 -22.12 -15.34 -3.90
CA PRO A 262 -21.65 -16.59 -3.28
C PRO A 262 -22.57 -17.79 -3.52
N ASN A 263 -23.75 -17.57 -4.11
CA ASN A 263 -24.72 -18.60 -4.46
C ASN A 263 -24.92 -18.66 -5.97
N GLY A 264 -24.05 -19.43 -6.62
CA GLY A 264 -24.26 -19.89 -7.99
C GLY A 264 -25.45 -20.88 -8.05
N LEU A 265 -26.66 -20.37 -8.13
CA LEU A 265 -27.81 -21.10 -8.67
C LEU A 265 -28.56 -20.18 -9.60
N SER A 266 -28.32 -20.40 -10.87
CA SER A 266 -29.07 -19.85 -12.00
C SER A 266 -30.55 -20.14 -11.83
N GLN A 267 -31.38 -19.11 -11.59
CA GLN A 267 -32.75 -19.17 -12.07
C GLN A 267 -32.78 -18.53 -13.47
N LYS A 268 -32.65 -19.38 -14.50
CA LYS A 268 -33.20 -19.06 -15.81
C LYS A 268 -34.69 -18.86 -15.62
N LYS A 269 -35.16 -17.62 -15.70
CA LYS A 269 -36.55 -17.35 -16.03
C LYS A 269 -36.67 -17.50 -17.54
N ASP A 270 -37.28 -18.61 -17.95
CA ASP A 270 -37.84 -18.76 -19.29
C ASP A 270 -38.81 -17.61 -19.53
N ILE A 271 -38.53 -16.84 -20.56
CA ILE A 271 -39.49 -15.96 -21.19
C ILE A 271 -40.07 -16.77 -22.35
N SER A 272 -41.18 -17.42 -22.12
CA SER A 272 -42.08 -17.91 -23.17
C SER A 272 -43.30 -16.99 -23.20
N GLU A 273 -43.57 -16.54 -24.41
CA GLU A 273 -44.72 -15.79 -24.96
C GLU A 273 -44.62 -14.27 -24.93
#